data_97d43b650d2a9a9707ccd2c914fe5863
#
_entry.id   97d43b650d2a9a9707ccd2c914fe5863
#
_cell.length_a   1.000
_cell.length_b   1.000
_cell.length_c   1.000
_cell.angle_alpha   90.00
_cell.angle_beta   90.00
_cell.angle_gamma   90.00
#
_symmetry.space_group_name_H-M   'P 1'
#
loop_
_entity.id
_entity.type
_entity.pdbx_description
1 polymer ?
#
loop_
_entity_poly.entity_id
_entity_poly.type
_entity_poly.pdbx_seq_one_letter_code
_entity_poly.pdbx_strand_id
1 'polypeptide(L)'
;MNETMKIIFGLVGGLAIFIYGMNMMSECLQKAAGKKMKKILALLTKNPILGVLAGALTTAVLQSSSATTVMTIGFVSAGLMSLPQAISIILGANIGTTMTAQIIAFKITDYIYLFIFAGFLISFISKKEKVKNIGQTIFAFGLLFLGIETMGDVMKPLASSAFFVNMIGKVSHIPILGVCVGAVMTLVVQSSSATIAVLQNFAAQPGPDGVTSVMGLAGAIPILLGDNIGTTITAILASIGQSKNAKRTAIAHSIFNITGSVVFLCVLPFFARFVQFISPKGNEIDVISRQIANAHTTFNIVCTLIWLPLIPLMVKIVTTIIRGTEKQRDDGPVSVLESGVIAQPAAALYLVSEELEHMAEVGSKLLTALKESFSSDKTQSEAATEQYRTYRRQAARMEDDLAAYVTKMLSSGNLTQQQSGQAAGLLYVSNNIGRIADRCEEIAGVHEKITQSGKSFSEMATGELQDCIEISRKLFDRAIRSIKDGDLDRARTVVKKKNKMRKAQKQLKRAHIARVNEGLCDASMTEDYSAIIYSLDRIVDNCVSIAEETLDHLSFVNFSEEEADEERPADIIAEINAEETLEEHENSEQEENANASDTDDTDGSSNTAINKATDFHKIYI
;
A
#
# COMPACT_ATOMS: atom_id res chain seq x y z
N MET A 1 -41.20 21.53 19.61
CA MET A 1 -40.48 20.25 19.44
C MET A 1 -40.61 19.49 20.76
N ASN A 2 -41.06 18.24 20.71
CA ASN A 2 -41.23 17.39 21.91
C ASN A 2 -39.86 17.13 22.57
N GLU A 3 -39.79 17.03 23.89
CA GLU A 3 -38.52 16.77 24.62
C GLU A 3 -37.80 15.53 24.12
N THR A 4 -38.53 14.44 23.87
CA THR A 4 -37.98 13.21 23.28
C THR A 4 -37.29 13.48 21.93
N MET A 5 -37.87 14.33 21.07
CA MET A 5 -37.24 14.68 19.79
C MET A 5 -35.97 15.51 19.96
N LYS A 6 -35.94 16.41 20.96
CA LYS A 6 -34.73 17.19 21.27
C LYS A 6 -33.59 16.27 21.73
N ILE A 7 -33.92 15.29 22.56
CA ILE A 7 -32.96 14.30 23.04
C ILE A 7 -32.42 13.48 21.86
N ILE A 8 -33.29 12.94 21.03
CA ILE A 8 -32.89 12.12 19.86
C ILE A 8 -32.01 12.95 18.91
N PHE A 9 -32.42 14.16 18.54
CA PHE A 9 -31.65 15.01 17.63
C PHE A 9 -30.33 15.47 18.22
N GLY A 10 -30.30 15.78 19.52
CA GLY A 10 -29.06 16.14 20.21
C GLY A 10 -28.08 14.96 20.32
N LEU A 11 -28.60 13.76 20.56
CA LEU A 11 -27.79 12.55 20.64
C LEU A 11 -27.21 12.17 19.27
N VAL A 12 -28.03 12.16 18.24
CA VAL A 12 -27.60 11.88 16.85
C VAL A 12 -26.68 12.98 16.35
N GLY A 13 -26.99 14.25 16.62
CA GLY A 13 -26.15 15.40 16.25
C GLY A 13 -24.79 15.40 16.96
N GLY A 14 -24.80 15.17 18.28
CA GLY A 14 -23.56 15.03 19.06
C GLY A 14 -22.69 13.86 18.61
N LEU A 15 -23.32 12.70 18.33
CA LEU A 15 -22.63 11.54 17.77
C LEU A 15 -22.05 11.84 16.38
N ALA A 16 -22.76 12.54 15.52
CA ALA A 16 -22.28 12.96 14.21
C ALA A 16 -21.05 13.88 14.32
N ILE A 17 -21.08 14.89 15.21
CA ILE A 17 -19.94 15.78 15.46
C ILE A 17 -18.75 14.97 16.01
N PHE A 18 -18.98 14.05 16.95
CA PHE A 18 -17.96 13.17 17.50
C PHE A 18 -17.29 12.34 16.42
N ILE A 19 -18.08 11.62 15.60
CA ILE A 19 -17.56 10.75 14.51
C ILE A 19 -16.80 11.59 13.47
N TYR A 20 -17.33 12.76 13.11
CA TYR A 20 -16.68 13.67 12.18
C TYR A 20 -15.32 14.16 12.72
N GLY A 21 -15.29 14.62 13.97
CA GLY A 21 -14.07 15.03 14.66
C GLY A 21 -13.04 13.89 14.73
N MET A 22 -13.48 12.67 15.06
CA MET A 22 -12.63 11.50 15.12
C MET A 22 -12.03 11.15 13.75
N ASN A 23 -12.85 11.12 12.70
CA ASN A 23 -12.38 10.82 11.34
C ASN A 23 -11.39 11.89 10.84
N MET A 24 -11.71 13.16 11.02
CA MET A 24 -10.84 14.28 10.66
C MET A 24 -9.50 14.22 11.42
N MET A 25 -9.53 13.88 12.71
CA MET A 25 -8.31 13.71 13.53
C MET A 25 -7.47 12.54 12.97
N SER A 26 -8.11 11.41 12.65
CA SER A 26 -7.47 10.24 12.07
C SER A 26 -6.77 10.57 10.73
N GLU A 27 -7.48 11.22 9.80
CA GLU A 27 -6.92 11.63 8.51
C GLU A 27 -5.73 12.57 8.67
N CYS A 28 -5.82 13.55 9.55
CA CYS A 28 -4.73 14.50 9.79
C CYS A 28 -3.52 13.83 10.46
N LEU A 29 -3.74 12.88 11.38
CA LEU A 29 -2.68 12.09 11.99
C LEU A 29 -2.00 11.18 10.95
N GLN A 30 -2.75 10.55 10.05
CA GLN A 30 -2.21 9.74 8.96
C GLN A 30 -1.33 10.60 8.02
N LYS A 31 -1.83 11.79 7.61
CA LYS A 31 -1.08 12.73 6.78
C LYS A 31 0.20 13.23 7.50
N ALA A 32 0.12 13.49 8.79
CA ALA A 32 1.28 13.90 9.59
C ALA A 32 2.29 12.76 9.84
N ALA A 33 1.80 11.51 9.97
CA ALA A 33 2.64 10.35 10.18
C ALA A 33 3.49 9.97 8.94
N GLY A 34 2.99 10.24 7.72
CA GLY A 34 3.71 10.12 6.46
C GLY A 34 4.77 9.00 6.40
N LYS A 35 6.05 9.39 6.30
CA LYS A 35 7.21 8.46 6.26
C LYS A 35 7.31 7.55 7.51
N LYS A 36 6.85 7.98 8.69
CA LYS A 36 6.89 7.15 9.91
C LYS A 36 5.96 5.96 9.82
N MET A 37 4.85 6.07 9.08
CA MET A 37 3.95 4.95 8.84
C MET A 37 4.66 3.82 8.09
N LYS A 38 5.50 4.13 7.09
CA LYS A 38 6.34 3.12 6.40
C LYS A 38 7.22 2.35 7.39
N LYS A 39 7.89 3.05 8.34
CA LYS A 39 8.73 2.40 9.37
C LYS A 39 7.92 1.52 10.32
N ILE A 40 6.71 1.93 10.70
CA ILE A 40 5.81 1.12 11.53
C ILE A 40 5.40 -0.15 10.76
N LEU A 41 5.03 -0.01 9.50
CA LEU A 41 4.65 -1.13 8.65
C LEU A 41 5.84 -2.09 8.39
N ALA A 42 7.07 -1.60 8.34
CA ALA A 42 8.28 -2.44 8.25
C ALA A 42 8.48 -3.39 9.45
N LEU A 43 7.93 -3.06 10.62
CA LEU A 43 7.97 -3.93 11.81
C LEU A 43 7.02 -5.13 11.70
N LEU A 44 6.05 -5.11 10.77
CA LEU A 44 4.99 -6.12 10.63
C LEU A 44 5.52 -7.53 10.31
N THR A 45 6.71 -7.63 9.74
CA THR A 45 7.23 -8.87 9.14
C THR A 45 8.30 -9.58 9.97
N LYS A 46 8.85 -8.97 11.05
CA LYS A 46 10.06 -9.47 11.73
C LYS A 46 9.79 -10.59 12.75
N ASN A 47 8.89 -10.39 13.69
CA ASN A 47 8.51 -11.39 14.69
C ASN A 47 7.15 -11.05 15.33
N PRO A 48 6.47 -11.99 16.04
CA PRO A 48 5.15 -11.74 16.64
C PRO A 48 5.09 -10.58 17.64
N ILE A 49 6.15 -10.35 18.43
CA ILE A 49 6.19 -9.26 19.41
C ILE A 49 6.20 -7.91 18.68
N LEU A 50 7.06 -7.78 17.65
CA LEU A 50 7.11 -6.59 16.81
C LEU A 50 5.82 -6.43 16.01
N GLY A 51 5.17 -7.52 15.60
CA GLY A 51 3.85 -7.50 14.98
C GLY A 51 2.78 -6.90 15.90
N VAL A 52 2.75 -7.29 17.18
CA VAL A 52 1.85 -6.68 18.18
C VAL A 52 2.15 -5.19 18.35
N LEU A 53 3.42 -4.80 18.48
CA LEU A 53 3.80 -3.40 18.62
C LEU A 53 3.40 -2.58 17.40
N ALA A 54 3.69 -3.10 16.20
CA ALA A 54 3.32 -2.45 14.95
C ALA A 54 1.81 -2.31 14.80
N GLY A 55 1.04 -3.37 15.11
CA GLY A 55 -0.43 -3.33 15.11
C GLY A 55 -0.99 -2.29 16.06
N ALA A 56 -0.43 -2.20 17.28
CA ALA A 56 -0.82 -1.21 18.28
C ALA A 56 -0.51 0.23 17.82
N LEU A 57 0.70 0.46 17.31
CA LEU A 57 1.12 1.78 16.81
C LEU A 57 0.33 2.19 15.56
N THR A 58 0.16 1.26 14.62
CA THR A 58 -0.65 1.52 13.41
C THR A 58 -2.07 1.94 13.80
N THR A 59 -2.72 1.18 14.68
CA THR A 59 -4.08 1.48 15.13
C THR A 59 -4.15 2.78 15.94
N ALA A 60 -3.15 3.07 16.77
CA ALA A 60 -3.10 4.34 17.51
C ALA A 60 -2.96 5.55 16.57
N VAL A 61 -2.23 5.42 15.46
CA VAL A 61 -2.12 6.48 14.43
C VAL A 61 -3.36 6.55 13.56
N LEU A 62 -3.87 5.40 13.09
CA LEU A 62 -5.07 5.33 12.26
C LEU A 62 -6.35 5.62 13.05
N GLN A 63 -6.31 5.53 14.38
CA GLN A 63 -7.47 5.64 15.28
C GLN A 63 -8.60 4.66 14.90
N SER A 64 -8.26 3.56 14.20
CA SER A 64 -9.22 2.58 13.69
C SER A 64 -8.60 1.19 13.62
N SER A 65 -9.02 0.31 14.51
CA SER A 65 -8.64 -1.12 14.46
C SER A 65 -9.26 -1.84 13.26
N SER A 66 -10.45 -1.41 12.84
CA SER A 66 -11.09 -1.94 11.62
C SER A 66 -10.22 -1.68 10.39
N ALA A 67 -9.70 -0.45 10.23
CA ALA A 67 -8.79 -0.11 9.14
C ALA A 67 -7.50 -0.94 9.17
N THR A 68 -6.87 -1.08 10.35
CA THR A 68 -5.67 -1.92 10.54
C THR A 68 -5.97 -3.39 10.22
N THR A 69 -7.11 -3.91 10.65
CA THR A 69 -7.50 -5.30 10.41
C THR A 69 -7.80 -5.55 8.93
N VAL A 70 -8.53 -4.66 8.24
CA VAL A 70 -8.81 -4.75 6.80
C VAL A 70 -7.51 -4.72 5.99
N MET A 71 -6.60 -3.82 6.33
CA MET A 71 -5.26 -3.75 5.71
C MET A 71 -4.50 -5.08 5.91
N THR A 72 -4.50 -5.62 7.12
CA THR A 72 -3.85 -6.91 7.45
C THR A 72 -4.46 -8.06 6.66
N ILE A 73 -5.79 -8.11 6.54
CA ILE A 73 -6.52 -9.09 5.72
C ILE A 73 -6.11 -8.97 4.25
N GLY A 74 -5.99 -7.74 3.71
CA GLY A 74 -5.51 -7.48 2.35
C GLY A 74 -4.09 -7.99 2.12
N PHE A 75 -3.15 -7.69 3.02
CA PHE A 75 -1.77 -8.19 2.90
C PHE A 75 -1.67 -9.73 2.97
N VAL A 76 -2.48 -10.36 3.80
CA VAL A 76 -2.55 -11.84 3.84
C VAL A 76 -3.15 -12.39 2.56
N SER A 77 -4.19 -11.76 2.02
CA SER A 77 -4.83 -12.16 0.77
C SER A 77 -3.88 -12.04 -0.41
N ALA A 78 -3.09 -10.97 -0.43
CA ALA A 78 -2.03 -10.73 -1.40
C ALA A 78 -0.79 -11.65 -1.25
N GLY A 79 -0.74 -12.47 -0.20
CA GLY A 79 0.42 -13.34 0.07
C GLY A 79 1.64 -12.63 0.67
N LEU A 80 1.54 -11.34 0.96
CA LEU A 80 2.62 -10.50 1.49
C LEU A 80 2.85 -10.72 2.99
N MET A 81 1.91 -11.40 3.64
CA MET A 81 1.96 -11.65 5.09
C MET A 81 1.46 -13.06 5.41
N SER A 82 2.18 -13.74 6.29
CA SER A 82 1.77 -15.04 6.79
C SER A 82 0.65 -14.93 7.83
N LEU A 83 -0.14 -15.98 8.00
CA LEU A 83 -1.24 -16.03 8.99
C LEU A 83 -0.77 -15.77 10.43
N PRO A 84 0.37 -16.30 10.93
CA PRO A 84 0.89 -15.97 12.28
C PRO A 84 1.22 -14.49 12.45
N GLN A 85 1.83 -13.86 11.44
CA GLN A 85 2.13 -12.43 11.44
C GLN A 85 0.85 -11.59 11.51
N ALA A 86 -0.14 -11.91 10.69
CA ALA A 86 -1.44 -11.24 10.70
C ALA A 86 -2.14 -11.33 12.06
N ILE A 87 -2.13 -12.51 12.67
CA ILE A 87 -2.70 -12.69 14.00
C ILE A 87 -2.00 -11.76 15.02
N SER A 88 -0.66 -11.68 15.00
CA SER A 88 0.07 -10.81 15.94
C SER A 88 -0.28 -9.33 15.78
N ILE A 89 -0.48 -8.87 14.53
CA ILE A 89 -0.90 -7.51 14.24
C ILE A 89 -2.30 -7.23 14.79
N ILE A 90 -3.23 -8.17 14.61
CA ILE A 90 -4.60 -8.04 15.14
C ILE A 90 -4.60 -7.96 16.66
N LEU A 91 -3.78 -8.77 17.34
CA LEU A 91 -3.60 -8.68 18.79
C LEU A 91 -3.17 -7.27 19.20
N GLY A 92 -2.20 -6.69 18.48
CA GLY A 92 -1.75 -5.32 18.68
C GLY A 92 -2.81 -4.27 18.36
N ALA A 93 -3.55 -4.45 17.27
CA ALA A 93 -4.61 -3.52 16.85
C ALA A 93 -5.69 -3.36 17.94
N ASN A 94 -6.06 -4.44 18.63
CA ASN A 94 -7.00 -4.38 19.73
C ASN A 94 -6.45 -3.54 20.91
N ILE A 95 -5.14 -3.61 21.20
CA ILE A 95 -4.51 -2.72 22.20
C ILE A 95 -4.57 -1.26 21.72
N GLY A 96 -4.21 -1.01 20.44
CA GLY A 96 -4.18 0.33 19.86
C GLY A 96 -5.53 1.06 19.91
N THR A 97 -6.65 0.33 19.76
CA THR A 97 -8.01 0.87 19.87
C THR A 97 -8.27 1.49 21.24
N THR A 98 -7.64 0.97 22.31
CA THR A 98 -7.87 1.47 23.66
C THR A 98 -7.38 2.91 23.87
N MET A 99 -6.48 3.40 23.02
CA MET A 99 -5.99 4.79 23.06
C MET A 99 -7.13 5.79 22.89
N THR A 100 -8.10 5.50 22.02
CA THR A 100 -9.28 6.36 21.83
C THR A 100 -10.11 6.44 23.13
N ALA A 101 -10.36 5.31 23.79
CA ALA A 101 -11.07 5.28 25.06
C ALA A 101 -10.33 6.07 26.16
N GLN A 102 -9.00 6.00 26.18
CA GLN A 102 -8.15 6.77 27.09
C GLN A 102 -8.23 8.28 26.81
N ILE A 103 -8.23 8.67 25.55
CA ILE A 103 -8.39 10.08 25.13
C ILE A 103 -9.75 10.61 25.58
N ILE A 104 -10.83 9.89 25.30
CA ILE A 104 -12.21 10.28 25.67
C ILE A 104 -12.36 10.46 27.19
N ALA A 105 -11.64 9.65 27.97
CA ALA A 105 -11.68 9.72 29.43
C ALA A 105 -10.98 10.95 30.05
N PHE A 106 -10.35 11.83 29.24
CA PHE A 106 -9.85 13.11 29.73
C PHE A 106 -11.00 14.10 29.93
N LYS A 107 -11.07 14.74 31.09
CA LYS A 107 -12.03 15.83 31.37
C LYS A 107 -11.41 17.16 30.89
N ILE A 108 -11.70 17.53 29.64
CA ILE A 108 -11.22 18.79 29.04
C ILE A 108 -12.35 19.72 28.60
N THR A 109 -13.55 19.51 29.15
CA THR A 109 -14.76 20.24 28.79
C THR A 109 -14.55 21.77 28.83
N ASP A 110 -13.87 22.27 29.84
CA ASP A 110 -13.62 23.71 30.01
C ASP A 110 -12.72 24.32 28.93
N TYR A 111 -11.98 23.50 28.18
CA TYR A 111 -11.00 23.94 27.16
C TYR A 111 -11.42 23.60 25.73
N ILE A 112 -12.59 23.03 25.50
CA ILE A 112 -13.05 22.57 24.17
C ILE A 112 -12.98 23.72 23.15
N TYR A 113 -13.55 24.88 23.48
CA TYR A 113 -13.58 26.03 22.57
C TYR A 113 -12.19 26.61 22.30
N LEU A 114 -11.26 26.49 23.27
CA LEU A 114 -9.87 26.89 23.08
C LEU A 114 -9.17 25.99 22.03
N PHE A 115 -9.37 24.66 22.11
CA PHE A 115 -8.84 23.71 21.12
C PHE A 115 -9.44 23.97 19.72
N ILE A 116 -10.75 24.21 19.63
CA ILE A 116 -11.42 24.55 18.37
C ILE A 116 -10.82 25.84 17.78
N PHE A 117 -10.72 26.90 18.58
CA PHE A 117 -10.21 28.18 18.11
C PHE A 117 -8.73 28.13 17.72
N ALA A 118 -7.87 27.56 18.58
CA ALA A 118 -6.46 27.44 18.32
C ALA A 118 -6.17 26.56 17.09
N GLY A 119 -6.85 25.41 16.99
CA GLY A 119 -6.73 24.53 15.85
C GLY A 119 -7.17 25.17 14.53
N PHE A 120 -8.31 25.89 14.56
CA PHE A 120 -8.77 26.67 13.42
C PHE A 120 -7.75 27.73 13.01
N LEU A 121 -7.26 28.53 13.96
CA LEU A 121 -6.31 29.61 13.68
C LEU A 121 -5.01 29.08 13.06
N ILE A 122 -4.44 28.02 13.63
CA ILE A 122 -3.20 27.38 13.13
C ILE A 122 -3.43 26.84 11.71
N SER A 123 -4.55 26.16 11.47
CA SER A 123 -4.86 25.58 10.16
C SER A 123 -5.17 26.62 9.10
N PHE A 124 -5.77 27.76 9.49
CA PHE A 124 -6.18 28.84 8.59
C PHE A 124 -4.99 29.73 8.17
N ILE A 125 -4.10 30.05 9.12
CA ILE A 125 -2.96 30.95 8.85
C ILE A 125 -1.80 30.23 8.16
N SER A 126 -1.60 28.95 8.44
CA SER A 126 -0.42 28.23 7.96
C SER A 126 -0.49 27.89 6.47
N LYS A 127 0.56 28.26 5.74
CA LYS A 127 0.78 27.82 4.35
C LYS A 127 1.54 26.47 4.26
N LYS A 128 2.17 26.03 5.35
CA LYS A 128 2.91 24.75 5.38
C LYS A 128 1.93 23.61 5.68
N GLU A 129 1.82 22.65 4.77
CA GLU A 129 0.88 21.53 4.86
C GLU A 129 1.00 20.77 6.20
N LYS A 130 2.21 20.49 6.66
CA LYS A 130 2.46 19.82 7.93
C LYS A 130 1.87 20.57 9.14
N VAL A 131 2.04 21.91 9.18
CA VAL A 131 1.50 22.75 10.27
C VAL A 131 -0.01 22.86 10.16
N LYS A 132 -0.55 22.96 8.94
CA LYS A 132 -1.98 22.93 8.68
C LYS A 132 -2.62 21.64 9.19
N ASN A 133 -2.02 20.49 8.91
CA ASN A 133 -2.50 19.19 9.38
C ASN A 133 -2.46 19.09 10.92
N ILE A 134 -1.44 19.65 11.58
CA ILE A 134 -1.39 19.74 13.06
C ILE A 134 -2.53 20.61 13.58
N GLY A 135 -2.75 21.78 12.98
CA GLY A 135 -3.86 22.66 13.33
C GLY A 135 -5.22 21.97 13.18
N GLN A 136 -5.41 21.25 12.07
CA GLN A 136 -6.63 20.47 11.85
C GLN A 136 -6.80 19.33 12.86
N THR A 137 -5.71 18.68 13.29
CA THR A 137 -5.75 17.65 14.34
C THR A 137 -6.24 18.25 15.67
N ILE A 138 -5.73 19.43 16.05
CA ILE A 138 -6.15 20.15 17.26
C ILE A 138 -7.61 20.59 17.16
N PHE A 139 -8.04 21.08 16.01
CA PHE A 139 -9.43 21.46 15.73
C PHE A 139 -10.36 20.25 15.84
N ALA A 140 -9.99 19.15 15.20
CA ALA A 140 -10.74 17.89 15.20
C ALA A 140 -10.86 17.28 16.61
N PHE A 141 -9.80 17.39 17.42
CA PHE A 141 -9.81 17.04 18.83
C PHE A 141 -10.84 17.86 19.61
N GLY A 142 -10.91 19.16 19.38
CA GLY A 142 -11.95 20.02 19.97
C GLY A 142 -13.36 19.62 19.54
N LEU A 143 -13.59 19.31 18.25
CA LEU A 143 -14.88 18.84 17.75
C LEU A 143 -15.30 17.49 18.38
N LEU A 144 -14.35 16.57 18.58
CA LEU A 144 -14.60 15.28 19.23
C LEU A 144 -15.20 15.49 20.62
N PHE A 145 -14.59 16.37 21.42
CA PHE A 145 -15.10 16.66 22.76
C PHE A 145 -16.37 17.48 22.76
N LEU A 146 -16.58 18.39 21.80
CA LEU A 146 -17.85 19.08 21.61
C LEU A 146 -19.00 18.10 21.35
N GLY A 147 -18.75 17.07 20.52
CA GLY A 147 -19.73 16.00 20.29
C GLY A 147 -20.06 15.23 21.58
N ILE A 148 -19.05 14.91 22.41
CA ILE A 148 -19.23 14.25 23.70
C ILE A 148 -20.05 15.13 24.65
N GLU A 149 -19.72 16.41 24.78
CA GLU A 149 -20.45 17.37 25.63
C GLU A 149 -21.91 17.50 25.20
N THR A 150 -22.14 17.66 23.86
CA THR A 150 -23.50 17.73 23.31
C THR A 150 -24.33 16.47 23.62
N MET A 151 -23.73 15.28 23.49
CA MET A 151 -24.41 14.05 23.89
C MET A 151 -24.72 14.01 25.39
N GLY A 152 -23.77 14.42 26.24
CA GLY A 152 -23.91 14.44 27.68
C GLY A 152 -25.07 15.30 28.15
N ASP A 153 -25.17 16.51 27.62
CA ASP A 153 -26.21 17.46 28.01
C ASP A 153 -27.62 16.96 27.68
N VAL A 154 -27.82 16.33 26.55
CA VAL A 154 -29.13 15.77 26.16
C VAL A 154 -29.46 14.44 26.86
N MET A 155 -28.46 13.76 27.43
CA MET A 155 -28.66 12.52 28.19
C MET A 155 -29.07 12.77 29.63
N LYS A 156 -28.78 13.93 30.22
CA LYS A 156 -29.15 14.27 31.59
C LYS A 156 -30.64 14.01 31.92
N PRO A 157 -31.61 14.43 31.13
CA PRO A 157 -33.03 14.13 31.37
C PRO A 157 -33.36 12.63 31.30
N LEU A 158 -32.67 11.86 30.42
CA LEU A 158 -32.88 10.42 30.32
C LEU A 158 -32.42 9.67 31.59
N ALA A 159 -31.28 10.06 32.15
CA ALA A 159 -30.73 9.45 33.36
C ALA A 159 -31.68 9.59 34.57
N SER A 160 -32.58 10.58 34.59
CA SER A 160 -33.62 10.78 35.61
C SER A 160 -34.96 10.08 35.28
N SER A 161 -35.12 9.52 34.07
CA SER A 161 -36.36 8.84 33.67
C SER A 161 -36.48 7.47 34.33
N ALA A 162 -37.59 7.21 35.07
CA ALA A 162 -37.82 5.93 35.74
C ALA A 162 -37.84 4.72 34.77
N PHE A 163 -38.36 4.92 33.56
CA PHE A 163 -38.33 3.90 32.51
C PHE A 163 -36.89 3.54 32.10
N PHE A 164 -36.06 4.54 31.95
CA PHE A 164 -34.68 4.37 31.50
C PHE A 164 -33.80 3.78 32.57
N VAL A 165 -33.93 4.23 33.85
CA VAL A 165 -33.23 3.70 34.99
C VAL A 165 -33.58 2.20 35.21
N ASN A 166 -34.87 1.82 35.07
CA ASN A 166 -35.27 0.44 35.14
C ASN A 166 -34.72 -0.45 34.00
N MET A 167 -34.65 0.09 32.79
CA MET A 167 -34.06 -0.61 31.65
C MET A 167 -32.57 -0.85 31.88
N ILE A 168 -31.84 0.18 32.32
CA ILE A 168 -30.40 0.09 32.64
C ILE A 168 -30.15 -0.84 33.81
N GLY A 169 -31.00 -0.78 34.86
CA GLY A 169 -30.93 -1.71 35.98
C GLY A 169 -31.00 -3.17 35.51
N LYS A 170 -31.87 -3.50 34.55
CA LYS A 170 -31.93 -4.85 33.98
C LYS A 170 -30.64 -5.22 33.22
N VAL A 171 -30.07 -4.30 32.44
CA VAL A 171 -28.81 -4.52 31.71
C VAL A 171 -27.66 -4.72 32.69
N SER A 172 -27.60 -3.94 33.79
CA SER A 172 -26.55 -4.03 34.81
C SER A 172 -26.64 -5.33 35.64
N HIS A 173 -27.85 -5.85 35.85
CA HIS A 173 -28.05 -7.09 36.61
C HIS A 173 -27.94 -8.37 35.75
N ILE A 174 -28.01 -8.26 34.41
CA ILE A 174 -27.91 -9.40 33.51
C ILE A 174 -26.72 -9.15 32.56
N PRO A 175 -25.52 -9.58 32.94
CA PRO A 175 -24.30 -9.28 32.16
C PRO A 175 -24.34 -9.69 30.68
N ILE A 176 -24.99 -10.83 30.39
CA ILE A 176 -25.17 -11.29 28.98
C ILE A 176 -25.98 -10.29 28.18
N LEU A 177 -26.99 -9.64 28.75
CA LEU A 177 -27.77 -8.61 28.09
C LEU A 177 -26.90 -7.38 27.75
N GLY A 178 -26.01 -7.00 28.69
CA GLY A 178 -25.01 -5.95 28.45
C GLY A 178 -24.10 -6.29 27.27
N VAL A 179 -23.59 -7.51 27.19
CA VAL A 179 -22.79 -7.99 26.04
C VAL A 179 -23.58 -7.89 24.73
N CYS A 180 -24.84 -8.35 24.73
CA CYS A 180 -25.69 -8.24 23.53
C CYS A 180 -25.92 -6.78 23.10
N VAL A 181 -26.17 -5.88 24.06
CA VAL A 181 -26.35 -4.44 23.77
C VAL A 181 -25.10 -3.86 23.15
N GLY A 182 -23.92 -4.07 23.75
CA GLY A 182 -22.65 -3.57 23.23
C GLY A 182 -22.34 -4.13 21.82
N ALA A 183 -22.53 -5.43 21.62
CA ALA A 183 -22.30 -6.07 20.33
C ALA A 183 -23.22 -5.52 19.22
N VAL A 184 -24.52 -5.37 19.50
CA VAL A 184 -25.48 -4.82 18.55
C VAL A 184 -25.18 -3.35 18.25
N MET A 185 -24.89 -2.53 19.27
CA MET A 185 -24.51 -1.12 19.07
C MET A 185 -23.32 -1.01 18.09
N THR A 186 -22.26 -1.74 18.34
CA THR A 186 -21.06 -1.68 17.50
C THR A 186 -21.28 -2.26 16.11
N LEU A 187 -22.09 -3.31 15.99
CA LEU A 187 -22.49 -3.87 14.69
C LEU A 187 -23.25 -2.85 13.84
N VAL A 188 -24.15 -2.07 14.46
CA VAL A 188 -24.96 -1.06 13.75
C VAL A 188 -24.13 0.18 13.44
N VAL A 189 -23.38 0.70 14.42
CA VAL A 189 -22.57 1.91 14.27
C VAL A 189 -21.28 1.64 13.48
N GLN A 190 -20.80 0.40 13.45
CA GLN A 190 -19.53 -0.05 12.84
C GLN A 190 -18.30 0.72 13.36
N SER A 191 -18.39 1.27 14.57
CA SER A 191 -17.34 2.04 15.23
C SER A 191 -17.32 1.74 16.73
N SER A 192 -16.33 0.96 17.17
CA SER A 192 -16.11 0.70 18.61
C SER A 192 -15.78 1.99 19.38
N SER A 193 -15.02 2.90 18.76
CA SER A 193 -14.71 4.19 19.41
C SER A 193 -15.96 5.01 19.68
N ALA A 194 -16.93 5.01 18.76
CA ALA A 194 -18.21 5.69 18.95
C ALA A 194 -19.06 5.01 20.04
N THR A 195 -19.13 3.67 20.02
CA THR A 195 -19.85 2.90 21.05
C THR A 195 -19.27 3.15 22.44
N ILE A 196 -17.94 3.16 22.58
CA ILE A 196 -17.26 3.43 23.86
C ILE A 196 -17.49 4.87 24.31
N ALA A 197 -17.46 5.85 23.37
CA ALA A 197 -17.76 7.25 23.71
C ALA A 197 -19.17 7.40 24.27
N VAL A 198 -20.15 6.77 23.65
CA VAL A 198 -21.54 6.75 24.16
C VAL A 198 -21.61 6.06 25.51
N LEU A 199 -20.95 4.91 25.67
CA LEU A 199 -20.92 4.17 26.94
C LEU A 199 -20.29 5.00 28.07
N GLN A 200 -19.12 5.60 27.84
CA GLN A 200 -18.42 6.44 28.83
C GLN A 200 -19.23 7.66 29.23
N ASN A 201 -19.80 8.34 28.23
CA ASN A 201 -20.65 9.51 28.45
C ASN A 201 -21.89 9.13 29.25
N PHE A 202 -22.54 8.03 28.88
CA PHE A 202 -23.72 7.53 29.57
C PHE A 202 -23.41 7.10 31.00
N ALA A 203 -22.34 6.33 31.20
CA ALA A 203 -21.92 5.90 32.54
C ALA A 203 -21.56 7.09 33.47
N ALA A 204 -21.11 8.20 32.92
CA ALA A 204 -20.81 9.42 33.67
C ALA A 204 -22.06 10.21 34.08
N GLN A 205 -23.28 9.82 33.65
CA GLN A 205 -24.49 10.47 34.11
C GLN A 205 -24.81 10.06 35.56
N PRO A 206 -25.28 11.01 36.40
CA PRO A 206 -25.63 10.72 37.78
C PRO A 206 -26.86 9.81 37.85
N GLY A 207 -26.82 8.83 38.73
CA GLY A 207 -27.97 8.03 39.13
C GLY A 207 -28.98 8.84 39.95
N PRO A 208 -30.04 8.18 40.48
CA PRO A 208 -31.09 8.85 41.25
C PRO A 208 -30.60 9.53 42.56
N ASP A 209 -29.45 9.13 43.06
CA ASP A 209 -28.80 9.69 44.25
C ASP A 209 -27.91 10.92 43.94
N GLY A 210 -27.71 11.24 42.65
CA GLY A 210 -26.87 12.34 42.19
C GLY A 210 -25.36 12.18 42.38
N VAL A 211 -24.90 11.05 42.95
CA VAL A 211 -23.49 10.80 43.32
C VAL A 211 -22.90 9.57 42.64
N THR A 212 -23.69 8.51 42.51
CA THR A 212 -23.28 7.27 41.87
C THR A 212 -23.57 7.32 40.36
N SER A 213 -22.84 6.51 39.58
CA SER A 213 -23.11 6.34 38.16
C SER A 213 -24.46 5.66 37.93
N VAL A 214 -25.19 6.06 36.88
CA VAL A 214 -26.47 5.45 36.49
C VAL A 214 -26.39 3.96 36.23
N MET A 215 -25.20 3.40 35.88
CA MET A 215 -25.02 1.97 35.62
C MET A 215 -23.86 1.33 36.38
N GLY A 216 -22.97 2.11 36.94
CA GLY A 216 -21.78 1.62 37.63
C GLY A 216 -20.78 0.89 36.71
N LEU A 217 -19.56 0.65 37.21
CA LEU A 217 -18.53 -0.04 36.44
C LEU A 217 -18.90 -1.50 36.12
N ALA A 218 -19.54 -2.20 37.02
CA ALA A 218 -19.95 -3.59 36.84
C ALA A 218 -21.02 -3.74 35.74
N GLY A 219 -21.86 -2.73 35.51
CA GLY A 219 -22.81 -2.69 34.40
C GLY A 219 -22.18 -2.24 33.08
N ALA A 220 -21.17 -1.38 33.12
CA ALA A 220 -20.49 -0.88 31.92
C ALA A 220 -19.55 -1.93 31.27
N ILE A 221 -18.84 -2.74 32.09
CA ILE A 221 -17.89 -3.75 31.57
C ILE A 221 -18.55 -4.75 30.60
N PRO A 222 -19.72 -5.35 30.86
CA PRO A 222 -20.37 -6.26 29.91
C PRO A 222 -20.67 -5.61 28.55
N ILE A 223 -21.08 -4.34 28.53
CA ILE A 223 -21.34 -3.60 27.29
C ILE A 223 -20.02 -3.38 26.53
N LEU A 224 -18.95 -3.05 27.24
CA LEU A 224 -17.59 -2.95 26.68
C LEU A 224 -17.12 -4.27 26.06
N LEU A 225 -17.35 -5.41 26.73
CA LEU A 225 -17.01 -6.74 26.20
C LEU A 225 -17.83 -7.06 24.95
N GLY A 226 -19.10 -6.65 24.93
CA GLY A 226 -19.95 -6.75 23.75
C GLY A 226 -19.45 -5.89 22.58
N ASP A 227 -19.03 -4.67 22.83
CA ASP A 227 -18.42 -3.78 21.83
C ASP A 227 -17.22 -4.44 21.15
N ASN A 228 -16.32 -5.04 21.93
CA ASN A 228 -15.17 -5.77 21.38
C ASN A 228 -15.58 -6.94 20.47
N ILE A 229 -16.63 -7.68 20.83
CA ILE A 229 -17.17 -8.75 19.96
C ILE A 229 -17.77 -8.14 18.70
N GLY A 230 -18.58 -7.08 18.82
CA GLY A 230 -19.24 -6.41 17.70
C GLY A 230 -18.26 -5.87 16.65
N THR A 231 -17.10 -5.40 17.08
CA THR A 231 -16.03 -4.88 16.20
C THR A 231 -15.55 -5.94 15.19
N THR A 232 -15.65 -7.24 15.51
CA THR A 232 -15.14 -8.30 14.65
C THR A 232 -15.93 -8.48 13.36
N ILE A 233 -17.16 -7.94 13.28
CA ILE A 233 -17.99 -8.02 12.05
C ILE A 233 -17.32 -7.36 10.85
N THR A 234 -16.61 -6.26 11.07
CA THR A 234 -15.90 -5.54 9.98
C THR A 234 -14.82 -6.42 9.35
N ALA A 235 -14.08 -7.18 10.16
CA ALA A 235 -13.10 -8.14 9.69
C ALA A 235 -13.74 -9.30 8.90
N ILE A 236 -14.87 -9.82 9.40
CA ILE A 236 -15.60 -10.88 8.71
C ILE A 236 -16.09 -10.39 7.35
N LEU A 237 -16.72 -9.23 7.29
CA LEU A 237 -17.19 -8.63 6.03
C LEU A 237 -16.04 -8.38 5.04
N ALA A 238 -14.92 -7.84 5.51
CA ALA A 238 -13.74 -7.60 4.69
C ALA A 238 -13.09 -8.89 4.15
N SER A 239 -13.30 -10.02 4.82
CA SER A 239 -12.77 -11.32 4.38
C SER A 239 -13.62 -12.05 3.35
N ILE A 240 -14.83 -11.56 3.06
CA ILE A 240 -15.72 -12.15 2.06
C ILE A 240 -15.11 -12.00 0.67
N GLY A 241 -15.02 -13.10 -0.05
CA GLY A 241 -14.37 -13.12 -1.38
C GLY A 241 -12.86 -13.29 -1.35
N GLN A 242 -12.22 -13.08 -0.18
CA GLN A 242 -10.78 -13.12 0.00
C GLN A 242 -10.23 -14.56 0.16
N SER A 243 -8.89 -14.65 0.22
CA SER A 243 -8.14 -15.89 0.41
C SER A 243 -8.54 -16.66 1.68
N LYS A 244 -8.21 -17.94 1.77
CA LYS A 244 -8.49 -18.74 2.98
C LYS A 244 -7.76 -18.20 4.20
N ASN A 245 -6.52 -17.73 4.02
CA ASN A 245 -5.75 -17.16 5.12
C ASN A 245 -6.31 -15.82 5.57
N ALA A 246 -6.84 -15.00 4.66
CA ALA A 246 -7.58 -13.78 4.98
C ALA A 246 -8.83 -14.06 5.84
N LYS A 247 -9.62 -15.07 5.46
CA LYS A 247 -10.77 -15.53 6.26
C LYS A 247 -10.36 -16.08 7.62
N ARG A 248 -9.27 -16.85 7.70
CA ARG A 248 -8.69 -17.35 8.96
C ARG A 248 -8.28 -16.21 9.87
N THR A 249 -7.72 -15.14 9.30
CA THR A 249 -7.33 -13.93 10.02
C THR A 249 -8.55 -13.23 10.64
N ALA A 250 -9.65 -13.09 9.90
CA ALA A 250 -10.90 -12.53 10.42
C ALA A 250 -11.51 -13.37 11.56
N ILE A 251 -11.48 -14.70 11.42
CA ILE A 251 -11.95 -15.62 12.47
C ILE A 251 -11.04 -15.56 13.71
N ALA A 252 -9.71 -15.42 13.54
CA ALA A 252 -8.80 -15.25 14.66
C ALA A 252 -9.14 -14.00 15.49
N HIS A 253 -9.49 -12.88 14.83
CA HIS A 253 -9.98 -11.67 15.50
C HIS A 253 -11.24 -11.93 16.31
N SER A 254 -12.20 -12.69 15.77
CA SER A 254 -13.43 -13.06 16.48
C SER A 254 -13.14 -13.98 17.67
N ILE A 255 -12.29 -14.98 17.50
CA ILE A 255 -11.91 -15.90 18.59
C ILE A 255 -11.25 -15.14 19.75
N PHE A 256 -10.32 -14.22 19.45
CA PHE A 256 -9.68 -13.38 20.45
C PHE A 256 -10.71 -12.64 21.32
N ASN A 257 -11.62 -11.90 20.68
CA ASN A 257 -12.60 -11.08 21.38
C ASN A 257 -13.67 -11.93 22.10
N ILE A 258 -14.16 -13.00 21.49
CA ILE A 258 -15.17 -13.87 22.11
C ILE A 258 -14.59 -14.62 23.31
N THR A 259 -13.42 -15.25 23.15
CA THR A 259 -12.80 -16.02 24.27
C THR A 259 -12.41 -15.11 25.43
N GLY A 260 -11.82 -13.94 25.11
CA GLY A 260 -11.52 -12.94 26.12
C GLY A 260 -12.77 -12.47 26.85
N SER A 261 -13.83 -12.11 26.14
CA SER A 261 -15.09 -11.66 26.73
C SER A 261 -15.73 -12.72 27.64
N VAL A 262 -15.72 -13.99 27.24
CA VAL A 262 -16.24 -15.09 28.05
C VAL A 262 -15.43 -15.21 29.35
N VAL A 263 -14.09 -15.22 29.27
CA VAL A 263 -13.23 -15.33 30.45
C VAL A 263 -13.47 -14.16 31.43
N PHE A 264 -13.44 -12.91 30.92
CA PHE A 264 -13.60 -11.72 31.76
C PHE A 264 -15.02 -11.59 32.32
N LEU A 265 -16.03 -12.09 31.60
CA LEU A 265 -17.40 -12.17 32.14
C LEU A 265 -17.51 -13.13 33.31
N CYS A 266 -16.82 -14.28 33.28
CA CYS A 266 -16.79 -15.23 34.37
C CYS A 266 -16.11 -14.66 35.63
N VAL A 267 -15.15 -13.77 35.48
CA VAL A 267 -14.41 -13.14 36.59
C VAL A 267 -14.80 -11.68 36.82
N LEU A 268 -15.96 -11.24 36.33
CA LEU A 268 -16.42 -9.86 36.31
C LEU A 268 -16.26 -9.12 37.64
N PRO A 269 -16.67 -9.66 38.80
CA PRO A 269 -16.53 -8.96 40.09
C PRO A 269 -15.07 -8.71 40.49
N PHE A 270 -14.18 -9.65 40.20
CA PHE A 270 -12.74 -9.51 40.48
C PHE A 270 -12.13 -8.50 39.52
N PHE A 271 -12.49 -8.55 38.25
CA PHE A 271 -12.02 -7.63 37.25
C PHE A 271 -12.44 -6.20 37.53
N ALA A 272 -13.70 -5.97 37.88
CA ALA A 272 -14.18 -4.64 38.27
C ALA A 272 -13.41 -4.05 39.45
N ARG A 273 -13.16 -4.87 40.51
CA ARG A 273 -12.35 -4.45 41.67
C ARG A 273 -10.91 -4.13 41.28
N PHE A 274 -10.30 -4.94 40.42
CA PHE A 274 -8.94 -4.70 39.94
C PHE A 274 -8.87 -3.37 39.17
N VAL A 275 -9.83 -3.13 38.25
CA VAL A 275 -9.91 -1.88 37.50
C VAL A 275 -10.09 -0.67 38.40
N GLN A 276 -10.95 -0.77 39.44
CA GLN A 276 -11.11 0.28 40.44
C GLN A 276 -9.82 0.54 41.23
N PHE A 277 -9.04 -0.53 41.51
CA PHE A 277 -7.77 -0.42 42.21
C PHE A 277 -6.71 0.35 41.42
N ILE A 278 -6.60 0.11 40.11
CA ILE A 278 -5.62 0.76 39.25
C ILE A 278 -6.07 2.13 38.73
N SER A 279 -7.32 2.53 38.97
CA SER A 279 -7.90 3.77 38.50
C SER A 279 -7.84 4.89 39.55
N PRO A 280 -7.94 6.18 39.13
CA PRO A 280 -8.03 7.29 40.03
C PRO A 280 -9.16 7.12 41.04
N LYS A 281 -8.97 7.63 42.24
CA LYS A 281 -9.97 7.65 43.33
C LYS A 281 -10.78 8.95 43.24
N GLY A 282 -12.07 8.88 43.54
CA GLY A 282 -12.97 10.03 43.51
C GLY A 282 -14.44 9.61 43.53
N ASN A 283 -15.35 10.55 43.31
CA ASN A 283 -16.76 10.21 43.13
C ASN A 283 -16.91 9.34 41.87
N GLU A 284 -17.83 8.38 41.93
CA GLU A 284 -17.97 7.41 40.82
C GLU A 284 -18.21 8.07 39.48
N ILE A 285 -19.11 9.05 39.39
CA ILE A 285 -19.41 9.80 38.18
C ILE A 285 -18.19 10.56 37.60
N ASP A 286 -17.21 10.89 38.45
CA ASP A 286 -16.02 11.60 38.05
C ASP A 286 -14.94 10.69 37.47
N VAL A 287 -14.88 9.45 37.93
CA VAL A 287 -13.80 8.51 37.56
C VAL A 287 -14.25 7.38 36.64
N ILE A 288 -15.57 7.16 36.49
CA ILE A 288 -16.13 6.01 35.74
C ILE A 288 -15.63 5.94 34.30
N SER A 289 -15.56 7.07 33.60
CA SER A 289 -15.05 7.10 32.21
C SER A 289 -13.60 6.60 32.14
N ARG A 290 -12.75 7.01 33.11
CA ARG A 290 -11.37 6.50 33.22
C ARG A 290 -11.32 5.03 33.60
N GLN A 291 -12.23 4.58 34.48
CA GLN A 291 -12.33 3.16 34.84
C GLN A 291 -12.73 2.30 33.64
N ILE A 292 -13.68 2.75 32.82
CA ILE A 292 -14.07 2.07 31.57
C ILE A 292 -12.88 2.00 30.59
N ALA A 293 -12.15 3.10 30.42
CA ALA A 293 -10.96 3.11 29.58
C ALA A 293 -9.87 2.16 30.09
N ASN A 294 -9.64 2.12 31.43
CA ASN A 294 -8.68 1.21 32.04
C ASN A 294 -9.15 -0.25 31.93
N ALA A 295 -10.46 -0.52 32.05
CA ALA A 295 -11.03 -1.85 31.78
C ALA A 295 -10.76 -2.29 30.35
N HIS A 296 -10.99 -1.41 29.37
CA HIS A 296 -10.73 -1.69 27.97
C HIS A 296 -9.26 -2.00 27.69
N THR A 297 -8.36 -1.16 28.21
CA THR A 297 -6.91 -1.35 28.04
C THR A 297 -6.43 -2.64 28.72
N THR A 298 -6.86 -2.89 29.97
CA THR A 298 -6.48 -4.09 30.72
C THR A 298 -6.96 -5.36 30.02
N PHE A 299 -8.22 -5.39 29.56
CA PHE A 299 -8.78 -6.50 28.81
C PHE A 299 -7.91 -6.84 27.61
N ASN A 300 -7.62 -5.87 26.75
CA ASN A 300 -6.87 -6.10 25.51
C ASN A 300 -5.41 -6.48 25.77
N ILE A 301 -4.75 -5.87 26.76
CA ILE A 301 -3.36 -6.23 27.13
C ILE A 301 -3.32 -7.66 27.67
N VAL A 302 -4.20 -8.02 28.62
CA VAL A 302 -4.20 -9.36 29.23
C VAL A 302 -4.54 -10.43 28.18
N CYS A 303 -5.56 -10.20 27.35
CA CYS A 303 -5.88 -11.13 26.27
C CYS A 303 -4.72 -11.29 25.28
N THR A 304 -4.03 -10.20 24.92
CA THR A 304 -2.85 -10.25 24.05
C THR A 304 -1.71 -11.03 24.70
N LEU A 305 -1.40 -10.79 25.98
CA LEU A 305 -0.35 -11.53 26.69
C LEU A 305 -0.64 -13.04 26.78
N ILE A 306 -1.92 -13.42 26.88
CA ILE A 306 -2.33 -14.83 26.87
C ILE A 306 -2.21 -15.42 25.46
N TRP A 307 -2.74 -14.73 24.43
CA TRP A 307 -2.78 -15.27 23.08
C TRP A 307 -1.45 -15.16 22.32
N LEU A 308 -0.56 -14.25 22.66
CA LEU A 308 0.73 -14.07 21.99
C LEU A 308 1.58 -15.36 21.98
N PRO A 309 1.84 -16.03 23.11
CA PRO A 309 2.52 -17.33 23.10
C PRO A 309 1.66 -18.45 22.50
N LEU A 310 0.35 -18.30 22.43
CA LEU A 310 -0.62 -19.26 21.89
C LEU A 310 -0.96 -19.01 20.40
N ILE A 311 -0.23 -18.13 19.69
CA ILE A 311 -0.45 -17.94 18.25
C ILE A 311 -0.44 -19.26 17.47
N PRO A 312 0.48 -20.23 17.72
CA PRO A 312 0.44 -21.52 17.00
C PRO A 312 -0.87 -22.29 17.27
N LEU A 313 -1.42 -22.22 18.47
CA LEU A 313 -2.72 -22.80 18.81
C LEU A 313 -3.86 -22.07 18.07
N MET A 314 -3.85 -20.75 18.03
CA MET A 314 -4.81 -19.95 17.26
C MET A 314 -4.80 -20.33 15.78
N VAL A 315 -3.61 -20.45 15.18
CA VAL A 315 -3.44 -20.92 13.79
C VAL A 315 -4.06 -22.29 13.60
N LYS A 316 -3.81 -23.25 14.51
CA LYS A 316 -4.38 -24.59 14.45
C LYS A 316 -5.92 -24.55 14.51
N ILE A 317 -6.49 -23.74 15.39
CA ILE A 317 -7.95 -23.57 15.53
C ILE A 317 -8.54 -23.03 14.21
N VAL A 318 -8.04 -21.89 13.70
CA VAL A 318 -8.61 -21.26 12.51
C VAL A 318 -8.42 -22.09 11.24
N THR A 319 -7.32 -22.86 11.13
CA THR A 319 -7.11 -23.79 10.00
C THR A 319 -8.00 -25.01 10.07
N THR A 320 -8.42 -25.41 11.28
CA THR A 320 -9.41 -26.50 11.47
C THR A 320 -10.82 -26.03 11.12
N ILE A 321 -11.17 -24.77 11.42
CA ILE A 321 -12.45 -24.15 11.07
C ILE A 321 -12.54 -23.94 9.55
N ILE A 322 -11.53 -23.30 8.97
CA ILE A 322 -11.44 -23.08 7.52
C ILE A 322 -10.40 -24.03 6.94
N ARG A 323 -10.88 -25.17 6.45
CA ARG A 323 -10.05 -26.25 5.92
C ARG A 323 -9.56 -25.99 4.50
N GLY A 324 -8.45 -26.64 4.13
CA GLY A 324 -7.87 -26.70 2.79
C GLY A 324 -6.71 -25.71 2.61
N THR A 325 -5.90 -25.99 1.59
CA THR A 325 -4.81 -25.13 1.12
C THR A 325 -5.35 -24.09 0.14
N GLU A 326 -4.63 -22.99 -0.03
CA GLU A 326 -4.86 -22.04 -1.12
C GLU A 326 -4.69 -22.80 -2.44
N LYS A 327 -5.69 -22.73 -3.35
CA LYS A 327 -5.47 -23.15 -4.73
C LYS A 327 -4.60 -22.08 -5.40
N GLN A 328 -3.40 -22.43 -5.83
CA GLN A 328 -2.74 -21.66 -6.88
C GLN A 328 -3.69 -21.68 -8.09
N ARG A 329 -4.06 -20.50 -8.57
CA ARG A 329 -4.78 -20.40 -9.85
C ARG A 329 -3.76 -20.69 -10.95
N ASP A 330 -4.09 -21.61 -11.84
CA ASP A 330 -3.26 -21.99 -13.00
C ASP A 330 -3.09 -20.85 -14.04
N ASP A 331 -3.78 -19.73 -13.86
CA ASP A 331 -3.88 -18.63 -14.84
C ASP A 331 -2.84 -17.50 -14.67
N GLY A 332 -1.71 -17.74 -14.01
CA GLY A 332 -0.64 -16.74 -13.81
C GLY A 332 -0.59 -16.12 -12.41
N PRO A 333 0.32 -15.18 -12.16
CA PRO A 333 0.47 -14.54 -10.86
C PRO A 333 -0.85 -13.87 -10.46
N VAL A 334 -1.28 -14.12 -9.21
CA VAL A 334 -2.48 -13.48 -8.64
C VAL A 334 -2.14 -12.03 -8.38
N SER A 335 -2.92 -11.09 -8.93
CA SER A 335 -2.78 -9.67 -8.62
C SER A 335 -2.86 -9.45 -7.11
N VAL A 336 -1.89 -8.69 -6.58
CA VAL A 336 -1.85 -8.32 -5.16
C VAL A 336 -2.73 -7.10 -4.84
N LEU A 337 -3.39 -6.49 -5.84
CA LEU A 337 -4.16 -5.26 -5.74
C LEU A 337 -5.51 -5.48 -5.04
N GLU A 338 -5.56 -5.20 -3.74
CA GLU A 338 -6.75 -5.37 -2.90
C GLU A 338 -7.53 -4.06 -2.73
N SER A 339 -8.73 -3.99 -3.28
CA SER A 339 -9.57 -2.79 -3.23
C SER A 339 -9.89 -2.29 -1.82
N GLY A 340 -9.95 -3.19 -0.83
CA GLY A 340 -10.17 -2.82 0.58
C GLY A 340 -9.05 -1.99 1.20
N VAL A 341 -7.86 -2.04 0.62
CA VAL A 341 -6.66 -1.33 1.11
C VAL A 341 -6.59 0.11 0.61
N ILE A 342 -7.36 0.49 -0.41
CA ILE A 342 -7.35 1.84 -1.03
C ILE A 342 -7.58 2.95 0.01
N ALA A 343 -8.38 2.70 1.05
CA ALA A 343 -8.59 3.65 2.14
C ALA A 343 -7.32 3.95 2.97
N GLN A 344 -6.25 3.18 2.79
CA GLN A 344 -4.96 3.30 3.47
C GLN A 344 -3.86 3.62 2.44
N PRO A 345 -3.61 4.90 2.11
CA PRO A 345 -2.76 5.29 0.98
C PRO A 345 -1.35 4.69 0.98
N ALA A 346 -0.69 4.63 2.14
CA ALA A 346 0.66 4.06 2.24
C ALA A 346 0.68 2.56 1.92
N ALA A 347 -0.32 1.81 2.38
CA ALA A 347 -0.45 0.38 2.10
C ALA A 347 -0.87 0.13 0.64
N ALA A 348 -1.75 0.97 0.09
CA ALA A 348 -2.16 0.88 -1.31
C ALA A 348 -0.98 1.14 -2.26
N LEU A 349 -0.15 2.17 -1.99
CA LEU A 349 1.07 2.44 -2.76
C LEU A 349 2.09 1.30 -2.67
N TYR A 350 2.19 0.63 -1.53
CA TYR A 350 3.01 -0.56 -1.39
C TYR A 350 2.51 -1.70 -2.31
N LEU A 351 1.20 -1.99 -2.31
CA LEU A 351 0.63 -3.01 -3.20
C LEU A 351 0.86 -2.67 -4.69
N VAL A 352 0.74 -1.39 -5.06
CA VAL A 352 1.06 -0.93 -6.42
C VAL A 352 2.52 -1.19 -6.76
N SER A 353 3.45 -0.95 -5.83
CA SER A 353 4.89 -1.20 -6.03
C SER A 353 5.20 -2.69 -6.19
N GLU A 354 4.58 -3.55 -5.39
CA GLU A 354 4.70 -5.02 -5.49
C GLU A 354 4.16 -5.55 -6.83
N GLU A 355 2.99 -5.06 -7.26
CA GLU A 355 2.41 -5.45 -8.55
C GLU A 355 3.26 -4.98 -9.73
N LEU A 356 3.87 -3.79 -9.63
CA LEU A 356 4.84 -3.30 -10.62
C LEU A 356 6.10 -4.16 -10.66
N GLU A 357 6.58 -4.67 -9.53
CA GLU A 357 7.70 -5.61 -9.50
C GLU A 357 7.35 -6.91 -10.22
N HIS A 358 6.17 -7.46 -9.97
CA HIS A 358 5.67 -8.64 -10.69
C HIS A 358 5.52 -8.37 -12.19
N MET A 359 4.98 -7.20 -12.57
CA MET A 359 4.85 -6.80 -13.98
C MET A 359 6.22 -6.68 -14.65
N ALA A 360 7.21 -6.15 -13.95
CA ALA A 360 8.59 -6.06 -14.44
C ALA A 360 9.24 -7.44 -14.61
N GLU A 361 8.98 -8.40 -13.71
CA GLU A 361 9.44 -9.78 -13.90
C GLU A 361 8.82 -10.42 -15.15
N VAL A 362 7.53 -10.20 -15.39
CA VAL A 362 6.84 -10.65 -16.61
C VAL A 362 7.45 -9.99 -17.84
N GLY A 363 7.76 -8.68 -17.80
CA GLY A 363 8.44 -7.95 -18.86
C GLY A 363 9.83 -8.49 -19.20
N SER A 364 10.63 -8.84 -18.17
CA SER A 364 11.94 -9.47 -18.39
C SER A 364 11.83 -10.88 -19.01
N LYS A 365 10.85 -11.69 -18.58
CA LYS A 365 10.54 -12.99 -19.17
C LYS A 365 10.04 -12.86 -20.61
N LEU A 366 9.24 -11.84 -20.89
CA LEU A 366 8.76 -11.52 -22.23
C LEU A 366 9.92 -11.24 -23.19
N LEU A 367 10.86 -10.38 -22.79
CA LEU A 367 12.07 -10.07 -23.57
C LEU A 367 12.95 -11.32 -23.77
N THR A 368 13.05 -12.19 -22.77
CA THR A 368 13.78 -13.46 -22.87
C THR A 368 13.11 -14.39 -23.89
N ALA A 369 11.80 -14.59 -23.79
CA ALA A 369 11.05 -15.44 -24.73
C ALA A 369 11.09 -14.86 -26.17
N LEU A 370 11.05 -13.53 -26.30
CA LEU A 370 11.21 -12.86 -27.60
C LEU A 370 12.59 -13.17 -28.21
N LYS A 371 13.68 -13.08 -27.43
CA LYS A 371 15.02 -13.45 -27.89
C LYS A 371 15.10 -14.90 -28.35
N GLU A 372 14.54 -15.82 -27.56
CA GLU A 372 14.55 -17.25 -27.83
C GLU A 372 13.69 -17.63 -29.04
N SER A 373 12.66 -16.84 -29.39
CA SER A 373 11.86 -17.05 -30.60
C SER A 373 12.65 -16.92 -31.90
N PHE A 374 13.80 -16.21 -31.86
CA PHE A 374 14.74 -16.10 -32.97
C PHE A 374 15.74 -17.28 -33.04
N SER A 375 15.50 -18.39 -32.31
CA SER A 375 16.35 -19.59 -32.39
C SER A 375 16.25 -20.25 -33.76
N SER A 376 17.38 -20.78 -34.21
CA SER A 376 17.44 -21.60 -35.43
C SER A 376 16.79 -22.98 -35.24
N ASP A 377 16.66 -23.46 -33.99
CA ASP A 377 15.89 -24.67 -33.66
C ASP A 377 14.40 -24.36 -33.68
N LYS A 378 13.69 -24.93 -34.63
CA LYS A 378 12.27 -24.71 -34.86
C LYS A 378 11.42 -25.06 -33.62
N THR A 379 11.75 -26.17 -32.95
CA THR A 379 10.99 -26.60 -31.76
C THR A 379 11.16 -25.62 -30.60
N GLN A 380 12.37 -25.13 -30.39
CA GLN A 380 12.68 -24.11 -29.40
C GLN A 380 12.00 -22.77 -29.74
N SER A 381 12.06 -22.34 -30.99
CA SER A 381 11.42 -21.10 -31.48
C SER A 381 9.90 -21.12 -31.31
N GLU A 382 9.23 -22.24 -31.65
CA GLU A 382 7.77 -22.39 -31.48
C GLU A 382 7.38 -22.38 -30.00
N ALA A 383 8.10 -23.07 -29.14
CA ALA A 383 7.86 -23.08 -27.70
C ALA A 383 8.05 -21.68 -27.08
N ALA A 384 9.12 -20.96 -27.47
CA ALA A 384 9.39 -19.61 -27.00
C ALA A 384 8.32 -18.61 -27.48
N THR A 385 7.81 -18.78 -28.69
CA THR A 385 6.72 -17.95 -29.21
C THR A 385 5.43 -18.11 -28.41
N GLU A 386 5.07 -19.34 -27.99
CA GLU A 386 3.88 -19.54 -27.16
C GLU A 386 4.06 -18.99 -25.74
N GLN A 387 5.25 -19.13 -25.16
CA GLN A 387 5.60 -18.49 -23.87
C GLN A 387 5.53 -16.97 -23.98
N TYR A 388 6.06 -16.39 -25.05
CA TYR A 388 5.96 -14.96 -25.35
C TYR A 388 4.51 -14.48 -25.35
N ARG A 389 3.61 -15.15 -26.10
CA ARG A 389 2.19 -14.81 -26.16
C ARG A 389 1.52 -14.87 -24.77
N THR A 390 1.94 -15.82 -23.94
CA THR A 390 1.44 -15.94 -22.57
C THR A 390 1.88 -14.76 -21.70
N TYR A 391 3.18 -14.40 -21.72
CA TYR A 391 3.69 -13.25 -20.97
C TYR A 391 3.11 -11.92 -21.46
N ARG A 392 2.89 -11.76 -22.78
CA ARG A 392 2.25 -10.55 -23.34
C ARG A 392 0.83 -10.36 -22.80
N ARG A 393 0.03 -11.43 -22.78
CA ARG A 393 -1.32 -11.39 -22.20
C ARG A 393 -1.32 -11.09 -20.69
N GLN A 394 -0.34 -11.62 -19.96
CA GLN A 394 -0.17 -11.33 -18.54
C GLN A 394 0.18 -9.86 -18.32
N ALA A 395 1.17 -9.32 -19.03
CA ALA A 395 1.58 -7.92 -18.92
C ALA A 395 0.42 -6.94 -19.19
N ALA A 396 -0.39 -7.20 -20.22
CA ALA A 396 -1.55 -6.36 -20.55
C ALA A 396 -2.60 -6.36 -19.42
N ARG A 397 -2.92 -7.54 -18.86
CA ARG A 397 -3.88 -7.61 -17.73
C ARG A 397 -3.37 -6.85 -16.51
N MET A 398 -2.09 -7.00 -16.18
CA MET A 398 -1.49 -6.31 -15.03
C MET A 398 -1.47 -4.79 -15.23
N GLU A 399 -1.23 -4.30 -16.46
CA GLU A 399 -1.33 -2.89 -16.79
C GLU A 399 -2.73 -2.33 -16.56
N ASP A 400 -3.76 -3.02 -17.07
CA ASP A 400 -5.17 -2.65 -16.89
C ASP A 400 -5.58 -2.63 -15.40
N ASP A 401 -5.20 -3.67 -14.64
CA ASP A 401 -5.51 -3.79 -13.22
C ASP A 401 -4.81 -2.67 -12.40
N LEU A 402 -3.53 -2.38 -12.69
CA LEU A 402 -2.79 -1.28 -12.06
C LEU A 402 -3.43 0.07 -12.38
N ALA A 403 -3.76 0.33 -13.65
CA ALA A 403 -4.40 1.58 -14.06
C ALA A 403 -5.75 1.79 -13.37
N ALA A 404 -6.59 0.76 -13.30
CA ALA A 404 -7.88 0.80 -12.61
C ALA A 404 -7.71 1.06 -11.11
N TYR A 405 -6.76 0.37 -10.46
CA TYR A 405 -6.50 0.49 -9.03
C TYR A 405 -5.98 1.89 -8.66
N VAL A 406 -4.95 2.37 -9.37
CA VAL A 406 -4.37 3.71 -9.14
C VAL A 406 -5.39 4.80 -9.40
N THR A 407 -6.19 4.69 -10.45
CA THR A 407 -7.27 5.66 -10.75
C THR A 407 -8.28 5.72 -9.60
N LYS A 408 -8.70 4.57 -9.07
CA LYS A 408 -9.61 4.48 -7.93
C LYS A 408 -8.98 5.07 -6.66
N MET A 409 -7.68 4.83 -6.46
CA MET A 409 -6.92 5.39 -5.33
C MET A 409 -6.83 6.93 -5.43
N LEU A 410 -6.51 7.48 -6.60
CA LEU A 410 -6.47 8.92 -6.83
C LEU A 410 -7.84 9.59 -6.64
N SER A 411 -8.91 8.89 -7.03
CA SER A 411 -10.29 9.37 -6.90
C SER A 411 -10.79 9.37 -5.45
N SER A 412 -10.14 8.66 -4.53
CA SER A 412 -10.60 8.53 -3.13
C SER A 412 -10.49 9.83 -2.32
N GLY A 413 -9.67 10.79 -2.78
CA GLY A 413 -9.43 12.06 -2.10
C GLY A 413 -8.60 11.98 -0.81
N ASN A 414 -8.13 10.80 -0.43
CA ASN A 414 -7.44 10.54 0.84
C ASN A 414 -5.91 10.68 0.75
N LEU A 415 -5.36 10.97 -0.44
CA LEU A 415 -3.93 11.09 -0.64
C LEU A 415 -3.42 12.49 -0.30
N THR A 416 -2.20 12.56 0.24
CA THR A 416 -1.43 13.81 0.28
C THR A 416 -0.94 14.15 -1.14
N GLN A 417 -0.51 15.39 -1.37
CA GLN A 417 0.07 15.81 -2.64
C GLN A 417 1.28 14.93 -3.03
N GLN A 418 2.14 14.60 -2.07
CA GLN A 418 3.28 13.69 -2.29
C GLN A 418 2.83 12.28 -2.69
N GLN A 419 1.83 11.71 -2.01
CA GLN A 419 1.28 10.39 -2.33
C GLN A 419 0.60 10.37 -3.70
N SER A 420 -0.10 11.45 -4.06
CA SER A 420 -0.71 11.58 -5.40
C SER A 420 0.35 11.64 -6.49
N GLY A 421 1.43 12.39 -6.28
CA GLY A 421 2.59 12.42 -7.19
C GLY A 421 3.23 11.04 -7.31
N GLN A 422 3.46 10.35 -6.19
CA GLN A 422 4.02 9.00 -6.18
C GLN A 422 3.11 7.99 -6.92
N ALA A 423 1.79 8.05 -6.70
CA ALA A 423 0.83 7.19 -7.41
C ALA A 423 0.85 7.43 -8.92
N ALA A 424 0.90 8.70 -9.33
CA ALA A 424 0.98 9.08 -10.75
C ALA A 424 2.29 8.61 -11.40
N GLY A 425 3.43 8.77 -10.71
CA GLY A 425 4.73 8.27 -11.21
C GLY A 425 4.76 6.75 -11.33
N LEU A 426 4.23 6.01 -10.35
CA LEU A 426 4.13 4.54 -10.43
C LEU A 426 3.24 4.10 -11.60
N LEU A 427 2.13 4.81 -11.88
CA LEU A 427 1.30 4.55 -13.04
C LEU A 427 2.06 4.84 -14.35
N TYR A 428 2.87 5.90 -14.38
CA TYR A 428 3.71 6.21 -15.53
C TYR A 428 4.75 5.11 -15.81
N VAL A 429 5.34 4.53 -14.75
CA VAL A 429 6.24 3.36 -14.86
C VAL A 429 5.49 2.15 -15.44
N SER A 430 4.27 1.84 -14.95
CA SER A 430 3.42 0.78 -15.50
C SER A 430 3.20 0.95 -17.00
N ASN A 431 2.83 2.15 -17.43
CA ASN A 431 2.60 2.47 -18.84
C ASN A 431 3.87 2.29 -19.69
N ASN A 432 5.06 2.62 -19.16
CA ASN A 432 6.32 2.39 -19.89
C ASN A 432 6.64 0.89 -20.03
N ILE A 433 6.35 0.07 -19.00
CA ILE A 433 6.47 -1.40 -19.10
C ILE A 433 5.48 -1.95 -20.15
N GLY A 434 4.24 -1.48 -20.16
CA GLY A 434 3.24 -1.83 -21.18
C GLY A 434 3.71 -1.49 -22.59
N ARG A 435 4.25 -0.28 -22.81
CA ARG A 435 4.83 0.13 -24.11
C ARG A 435 6.00 -0.74 -24.52
N ILE A 436 6.86 -1.19 -23.59
CA ILE A 436 7.92 -2.15 -23.89
C ILE A 436 7.31 -3.45 -24.40
N ALA A 437 6.25 -3.94 -23.77
CA ALA A 437 5.55 -5.15 -24.20
C ALA A 437 4.92 -4.98 -25.59
N ASP A 438 4.36 -3.81 -25.92
CA ASP A 438 3.84 -3.48 -27.26
C ASP A 438 4.93 -3.51 -28.34
N ARG A 439 6.12 -2.93 -28.04
CA ARG A 439 7.26 -2.98 -28.97
C ARG A 439 7.77 -4.39 -29.17
N CYS A 440 7.75 -5.22 -28.13
CA CYS A 440 8.04 -6.65 -28.26
C CYS A 440 7.04 -7.36 -29.20
N GLU A 441 5.74 -6.99 -29.13
CA GLU A 441 4.69 -7.53 -30.01
C GLU A 441 4.92 -7.15 -31.48
N GLU A 442 5.34 -5.92 -31.74
CA GLU A 442 5.73 -5.48 -33.10
C GLU A 442 6.91 -6.32 -33.63
N ILE A 443 7.95 -6.54 -32.81
CA ILE A 443 9.12 -7.36 -33.19
C ILE A 443 8.70 -8.79 -33.48
N ALA A 444 7.90 -9.40 -32.61
CA ALA A 444 7.41 -10.76 -32.77
C ALA A 444 6.53 -10.91 -34.02
N GLY A 445 5.67 -9.92 -34.31
CA GLY A 445 4.82 -9.90 -35.50
C GLY A 445 5.63 -9.83 -36.81
N VAL A 446 6.69 -9.04 -36.83
CA VAL A 446 7.61 -8.98 -37.98
C VAL A 446 8.32 -10.34 -38.19
N HIS A 447 8.83 -10.93 -37.10
CA HIS A 447 9.49 -12.24 -37.14
C HIS A 447 8.54 -13.36 -37.60
N GLU A 448 7.30 -13.40 -37.10
CA GLU A 448 6.29 -14.36 -37.51
C GLU A 448 5.92 -14.22 -38.99
N LYS A 449 5.74 -13.00 -39.49
CA LYS A 449 5.51 -12.71 -40.93
C LYS A 449 6.63 -13.24 -41.83
N ILE A 450 7.88 -13.03 -41.43
CA ILE A 450 9.06 -13.54 -42.12
C ILE A 450 9.05 -15.07 -42.18
N THR A 451 8.85 -15.71 -41.03
CA THR A 451 8.82 -17.18 -40.91
C THR A 451 7.69 -17.79 -41.73
N GLN A 452 6.49 -17.21 -41.74
CA GLN A 452 5.35 -17.65 -42.54
C GLN A 452 5.60 -17.50 -44.04
N SER A 453 6.43 -16.54 -44.47
CA SER A 453 6.84 -16.37 -45.88
C SER A 453 7.90 -17.38 -46.32
N GLY A 454 8.35 -18.27 -45.46
CA GLY A 454 9.42 -19.24 -45.69
C GLY A 454 10.80 -18.60 -45.79
N LYS A 455 10.97 -17.35 -45.37
CA LYS A 455 12.24 -16.63 -45.31
C LYS A 455 12.85 -16.67 -43.90
N SER A 456 14.12 -16.35 -43.81
CA SER A 456 14.85 -16.20 -42.55
C SER A 456 15.95 -15.15 -42.72
N PHE A 457 16.27 -14.46 -41.62
CA PHE A 457 17.45 -13.63 -41.56
C PHE A 457 18.72 -14.50 -41.69
N SER A 458 19.81 -13.92 -42.16
CA SER A 458 21.11 -14.61 -42.09
C SER A 458 21.51 -14.90 -40.67
N GLU A 459 22.30 -15.92 -40.41
CA GLU A 459 22.74 -16.32 -39.05
C GLU A 459 23.39 -15.13 -38.31
N MET A 460 24.20 -14.33 -39.02
CA MET A 460 24.82 -13.13 -38.47
C MET A 460 23.76 -12.07 -38.09
N ALA A 461 22.78 -11.80 -38.94
CA ALA A 461 21.72 -10.82 -38.67
C ALA A 461 20.83 -11.29 -37.51
N THR A 462 20.54 -12.59 -37.41
CA THR A 462 19.79 -13.18 -36.28
C THR A 462 20.56 -13.01 -34.97
N GLY A 463 21.86 -13.32 -34.95
CA GLY A 463 22.71 -13.13 -33.78
C GLY A 463 22.76 -11.68 -33.32
N GLU A 464 22.91 -10.72 -34.23
CA GLU A 464 22.89 -9.28 -33.95
C GLU A 464 21.55 -8.83 -33.32
N LEU A 465 20.41 -9.35 -33.81
CA LEU A 465 19.09 -9.06 -33.24
C LEU A 465 18.94 -9.67 -31.83
N GLN A 466 19.37 -10.91 -31.64
CA GLN A 466 19.34 -11.57 -30.33
C GLN A 466 20.20 -10.82 -29.28
N ASP A 467 21.39 -10.34 -29.69
CA ASP A 467 22.26 -9.55 -28.83
C ASP A 467 21.61 -8.19 -28.46
N CYS A 468 20.98 -7.52 -29.42
CA CYS A 468 20.26 -6.28 -29.17
C CYS A 468 19.07 -6.47 -28.20
N ILE A 469 18.30 -7.55 -28.35
CA ILE A 469 17.21 -7.89 -27.43
C ILE A 469 17.77 -8.16 -26.02
N GLU A 470 18.87 -8.90 -25.91
CA GLU A 470 19.51 -9.19 -24.62
C GLU A 470 20.05 -7.94 -23.92
N ILE A 471 20.65 -7.02 -24.69
CA ILE A 471 21.13 -5.73 -24.15
C ILE A 471 19.94 -4.90 -23.68
N SER A 472 18.85 -4.86 -24.45
CA SER A 472 17.62 -4.14 -24.07
C SER A 472 17.01 -4.73 -22.81
N ARG A 473 16.97 -6.06 -22.66
CA ARG A 473 16.54 -6.75 -21.44
C ARG A 473 17.40 -6.37 -20.22
N LYS A 474 18.73 -6.39 -20.38
CA LYS A 474 19.64 -5.98 -19.28
C LYS A 474 19.46 -4.51 -18.91
N LEU A 475 19.16 -3.65 -19.87
CA LEU A 475 18.89 -2.23 -19.61
C LEU A 475 17.56 -2.07 -18.88
N PHE A 476 16.52 -2.80 -19.30
CA PHE A 476 15.23 -2.85 -18.61
C PHE A 476 15.36 -3.30 -17.16
N ASP A 477 16.03 -4.45 -16.91
CA ASP A 477 16.26 -4.96 -15.56
C ASP A 477 17.01 -3.94 -14.70
N ARG A 478 17.95 -3.17 -15.30
CA ARG A 478 18.70 -2.13 -14.58
C ARG A 478 17.85 -0.92 -14.27
N ALA A 479 16.97 -0.50 -15.17
CA ALA A 479 16.02 0.59 -14.96
C ALA A 479 15.02 0.23 -13.83
N ILE A 480 14.47 -0.99 -13.85
CA ILE A 480 13.59 -1.48 -12.79
C ILE A 480 14.31 -1.54 -11.43
N ARG A 481 15.55 -2.02 -11.39
CA ARG A 481 16.33 -2.05 -10.14
C ARG A 481 16.65 -0.64 -9.64
N SER A 482 16.86 0.34 -10.52
CA SER A 482 17.09 1.71 -10.08
C SER A 482 15.90 2.28 -9.34
N ILE A 483 14.68 2.07 -9.85
CA ILE A 483 13.46 2.57 -9.20
C ILE A 483 13.06 1.73 -7.97
N LYS A 484 13.32 0.42 -8.00
CA LYS A 484 13.10 -0.46 -6.85
C LYS A 484 13.94 -0.03 -5.64
N ASP A 485 15.22 0.21 -5.87
CA ASP A 485 16.20 0.52 -4.82
C ASP A 485 16.33 2.04 -4.56
N GLY A 486 15.69 2.91 -5.38
CA GLY A 486 15.89 4.37 -5.33
C GLY A 486 17.32 4.80 -5.71
N ASP A 487 18.03 3.98 -6.52
CA ASP A 487 19.46 4.13 -6.82
C ASP A 487 19.67 5.10 -7.99
N LEU A 488 20.01 6.36 -7.65
CA LEU A 488 20.25 7.45 -8.61
C LEU A 488 21.45 7.17 -9.54
N ASP A 489 22.53 6.55 -9.05
CA ASP A 489 23.71 6.27 -9.89
C ASP A 489 23.43 5.19 -10.92
N ARG A 490 22.63 4.20 -10.55
CA ARG A 490 22.13 3.19 -11.48
C ARG A 490 21.23 3.80 -12.53
N ALA A 491 20.35 4.74 -12.15
CA ALA A 491 19.49 5.48 -13.05
C ALA A 491 20.31 6.32 -14.06
N ARG A 492 21.29 7.11 -13.58
CA ARG A 492 22.23 7.85 -14.43
C ARG A 492 22.95 6.94 -15.44
N THR A 493 23.34 5.74 -15.01
CA THR A 493 23.99 4.75 -15.89
C THR A 493 23.06 4.29 -17.01
N VAL A 494 21.74 4.12 -16.74
CA VAL A 494 20.75 3.75 -17.77
C VAL A 494 20.62 4.87 -18.78
N VAL A 495 20.48 6.12 -18.34
CA VAL A 495 20.37 7.30 -19.20
C VAL A 495 21.61 7.44 -20.11
N LYS A 496 22.82 7.37 -19.54
CA LYS A 496 24.09 7.45 -20.31
C LYS A 496 24.23 6.34 -21.38
N LYS A 497 23.67 5.16 -21.17
CA LYS A 497 23.72 4.05 -22.13
C LYS A 497 22.84 4.26 -23.38
N LYS A 498 21.84 5.17 -23.34
CA LYS A 498 20.97 5.49 -24.48
C LYS A 498 21.76 5.83 -25.75
N ASN A 499 22.70 6.76 -25.65
CA ASN A 499 23.49 7.22 -26.79
C ASN A 499 24.39 6.12 -27.36
N LYS A 500 25.00 5.29 -26.47
CA LYS A 500 25.79 4.13 -26.93
C LYS A 500 24.94 3.14 -27.70
N MET A 501 23.73 2.85 -27.22
CA MET A 501 22.80 1.93 -27.91
C MET A 501 22.35 2.47 -29.25
N ARG A 502 22.02 3.75 -29.35
CA ARG A 502 21.68 4.39 -30.66
C ARG A 502 22.80 4.34 -31.67
N LYS A 503 24.06 4.56 -31.24
CA LYS A 503 25.24 4.43 -32.13
C LYS A 503 25.37 2.99 -32.63
N ALA A 504 25.23 2.00 -31.75
CA ALA A 504 25.29 0.58 -32.12
C ALA A 504 24.19 0.18 -33.13
N GLN A 505 22.97 0.64 -32.90
CA GLN A 505 21.84 0.38 -33.83
C GLN A 505 22.04 0.98 -35.21
N LYS A 506 22.61 2.22 -35.30
CA LYS A 506 23.01 2.81 -36.59
C LYS A 506 24.07 1.97 -37.29
N GLN A 507 25.05 1.43 -36.54
CA GLN A 507 26.08 0.54 -37.12
C GLN A 507 25.48 -0.77 -37.62
N LEU A 508 24.56 -1.39 -36.91
CA LEU A 508 23.87 -2.61 -37.34
C LEU A 508 23.08 -2.42 -38.62
N LYS A 509 22.36 -1.29 -38.75
CA LYS A 509 21.66 -0.94 -40.03
C LYS A 509 22.65 -0.80 -41.19
N ARG A 510 23.78 -0.12 -40.99
CA ARG A 510 24.83 0.01 -42.02
C ARG A 510 25.44 -1.36 -42.37
N ALA A 511 25.76 -2.19 -41.39
CA ALA A 511 26.30 -3.54 -41.58
C ALA A 511 25.32 -4.43 -42.36
N HIS A 512 24.03 -4.36 -42.04
CA HIS A 512 23.00 -5.11 -42.78
C HIS A 512 22.95 -4.68 -44.26
N ILE A 513 22.97 -3.36 -44.56
CA ILE A 513 22.98 -2.85 -45.92
C ILE A 513 24.24 -3.31 -46.68
N ALA A 514 25.40 -3.32 -46.02
CA ALA A 514 26.63 -3.83 -46.64
C ALA A 514 26.49 -5.32 -47.02
N ARG A 515 25.96 -6.16 -46.12
CA ARG A 515 25.70 -7.57 -46.42
C ARG A 515 24.67 -7.80 -47.52
N VAL A 516 23.67 -6.93 -47.64
CA VAL A 516 22.72 -6.96 -48.79
C VAL A 516 23.43 -6.67 -50.10
N ASN A 517 24.31 -5.66 -50.15
CA ASN A 517 25.08 -5.30 -51.31
C ASN A 517 26.07 -6.41 -51.75
N GLU A 518 26.56 -7.20 -50.77
CA GLU A 518 27.44 -8.36 -51.01
C GLU A 518 26.66 -9.64 -51.37
N GLY A 519 25.32 -9.58 -51.38
CA GLY A 519 24.46 -10.74 -51.67
C GLY A 519 24.38 -11.76 -50.50
N LEU A 520 24.84 -11.40 -49.31
CA LEU A 520 24.82 -12.24 -48.10
C LEU A 520 23.48 -12.16 -47.35
N CYS A 521 22.66 -11.16 -47.61
CA CYS A 521 21.33 -10.99 -47.06
C CYS A 521 20.31 -10.66 -48.16
N ASP A 522 19.06 -11.12 -48.01
CA ASP A 522 17.97 -10.82 -48.94
C ASP A 522 17.54 -9.33 -48.81
N ALA A 523 17.65 -8.58 -49.89
CA ALA A 523 17.28 -7.17 -49.92
C ALA A 523 15.82 -6.89 -49.54
N SER A 524 14.89 -7.85 -49.80
CA SER A 524 13.48 -7.74 -49.46
C SER A 524 13.21 -7.71 -47.93
N MET A 525 14.17 -8.08 -47.10
CA MET A 525 14.07 -8.11 -45.65
C MET A 525 14.68 -6.88 -44.97
N THR A 526 15.21 -5.93 -45.73
CA THR A 526 15.86 -4.72 -45.18
C THR A 526 14.89 -3.85 -44.40
N GLU A 527 13.65 -3.72 -44.89
CA GLU A 527 12.59 -2.99 -44.18
C GLU A 527 12.22 -3.68 -42.87
N ASP A 528 12.02 -5.00 -42.90
CA ASP A 528 11.67 -5.80 -41.69
C ASP A 528 12.79 -5.76 -40.65
N TYR A 529 14.07 -5.88 -41.03
CA TYR A 529 15.22 -5.71 -40.15
C TYR A 529 15.27 -4.31 -39.51
N SER A 530 15.04 -3.28 -40.33
CA SER A 530 15.04 -1.89 -39.87
C SER A 530 13.87 -1.59 -38.91
N ALA A 531 12.71 -2.20 -39.13
CA ALA A 531 11.55 -2.10 -38.25
C ALA A 531 11.83 -2.72 -36.85
N ILE A 532 12.48 -3.88 -36.81
CA ILE A 532 12.89 -4.51 -35.56
C ILE A 532 13.87 -3.61 -34.78
N ILE A 533 14.91 -3.09 -35.47
CA ILE A 533 15.88 -2.18 -34.84
C ILE A 533 15.19 -0.90 -34.33
N TYR A 534 14.19 -0.37 -35.05
CA TYR A 534 13.43 0.78 -34.58
C TYR A 534 12.62 0.48 -33.31
N SER A 535 11.94 -0.68 -33.24
CA SER A 535 11.18 -1.07 -32.05
C SER A 535 12.10 -1.33 -30.86
N LEU A 536 13.33 -1.86 -31.08
CA LEU A 536 14.36 -1.98 -30.04
C LEU A 536 14.83 -0.60 -29.52
N ASP A 537 14.97 0.42 -30.41
CA ASP A 537 15.27 1.79 -29.98
C ASP A 537 14.17 2.36 -29.06
N ARG A 538 12.91 2.11 -29.40
CA ARG A 538 11.77 2.52 -28.56
C ARG A 538 11.73 1.79 -27.21
N ILE A 539 12.15 0.52 -27.13
CA ILE A 539 12.31 -0.20 -25.86
C ILE A 539 13.35 0.52 -24.98
N VAL A 540 14.48 0.91 -25.57
CA VAL A 540 15.53 1.66 -24.85
C VAL A 540 15.00 3.01 -24.33
N ASP A 541 14.27 3.76 -25.17
CA ASP A 541 13.65 5.02 -24.74
C ASP A 541 12.73 4.84 -23.55
N ASN A 542 11.87 3.80 -23.53
CA ASN A 542 11.00 3.52 -22.41
C ASN A 542 11.77 3.09 -21.13
N CYS A 543 12.90 2.36 -21.27
CA CYS A 543 13.79 2.05 -20.14
C CYS A 543 14.40 3.32 -19.53
N VAL A 544 14.79 4.28 -20.37
CA VAL A 544 15.31 5.58 -19.94
C VAL A 544 14.22 6.37 -19.21
N SER A 545 12.99 6.42 -19.75
CA SER A 545 11.87 7.09 -19.06
C SER A 545 11.57 6.51 -17.67
N ILE A 546 11.72 5.19 -17.47
CA ILE A 546 11.62 4.57 -16.14
C ILE A 546 12.77 5.04 -15.23
N ALA A 547 13.99 5.14 -15.75
CA ALA A 547 15.14 5.59 -14.97
C ALA A 547 15.07 7.08 -14.62
N GLU A 548 14.52 7.92 -15.51
CA GLU A 548 14.27 9.34 -15.27
C GLU A 548 13.33 9.55 -14.07
N GLU A 549 12.28 8.72 -13.91
CA GLU A 549 11.43 8.76 -12.72
C GLU A 549 12.20 8.50 -11.42
N THR A 550 13.27 7.67 -11.47
CA THR A 550 14.15 7.50 -10.31
C THR A 550 14.94 8.76 -10.01
N LEU A 551 15.40 9.48 -11.04
CA LEU A 551 16.10 10.76 -10.88
C LEU A 551 15.18 11.84 -10.32
N ASP A 552 13.87 11.75 -10.57
CA ASP A 552 12.83 12.58 -9.95
C ASP A 552 12.43 12.09 -8.55
N HIS A 553 13.30 11.29 -7.90
CA HIS A 553 13.10 10.70 -6.57
C HIS A 553 11.89 9.77 -6.42
N LEU A 554 11.38 9.20 -7.52
CA LEU A 554 10.42 8.13 -7.43
C LEU A 554 11.15 6.82 -7.06
N SER A 555 10.65 6.13 -6.06
CA SER A 555 11.07 4.76 -5.72
C SER A 555 9.86 3.90 -5.43
N PHE A 556 10.00 2.58 -5.56
CA PHE A 556 8.99 1.67 -5.07
C PHE A 556 8.83 1.83 -3.56
N VAL A 557 7.60 1.71 -3.09
CA VAL A 557 7.34 1.76 -1.66
C VAL A 557 7.82 0.45 -1.06
N ASN A 558 8.97 0.49 -0.41
CA ASN A 558 9.51 -0.64 0.35
C ASN A 558 9.47 -0.31 1.84
N PHE A 559 9.10 -1.27 2.67
CA PHE A 559 9.07 -1.09 4.12
C PHE A 559 10.44 -1.30 4.79
N SER A 560 11.48 -1.66 4.03
CA SER A 560 12.79 -2.08 4.55
C SER A 560 13.92 -1.04 4.45
N GLU A 561 13.72 0.16 3.88
CA GLU A 561 14.84 1.07 3.53
C GLU A 561 15.03 2.28 4.44
N GLU A 562 16.33 2.60 4.69
CA GLU A 562 16.86 3.85 5.23
C GLU A 562 16.91 4.95 4.15
N GLU A 563 16.70 6.20 4.53
CA GLU A 563 16.59 7.37 3.65
C GLU A 563 17.90 7.67 2.91
N ALA A 564 17.86 7.87 1.58
CA ALA A 564 18.88 8.56 0.82
C ALA A 564 18.70 10.10 0.95
N ASP A 565 19.80 10.84 1.08
CA ASP A 565 19.82 12.30 1.26
C ASP A 565 19.25 13.05 0.03
N GLU A 566 18.60 14.20 0.31
CA GLU A 566 17.92 15.04 -0.68
C GLU A 566 18.90 15.85 -1.54
N GLU A 567 19.27 15.37 -2.73
CA GLU A 567 19.77 16.22 -3.83
C GLU A 567 18.61 16.70 -4.72
N ARG A 568 18.69 17.90 -5.26
CA ARG A 568 17.60 18.48 -6.09
C ARG A 568 17.56 17.86 -7.48
N PRO A 569 16.42 17.33 -7.95
CA PRO A 569 16.33 16.61 -9.23
C PRO A 569 16.72 17.45 -10.46
N ALA A 570 16.37 18.75 -10.47
CA ALA A 570 16.63 19.65 -11.60
C ALA A 570 18.11 19.84 -11.90
N ASP A 571 18.95 19.85 -10.86
CA ASP A 571 20.39 20.07 -11.01
C ASP A 571 21.08 18.83 -11.61
N ILE A 572 20.58 17.63 -11.28
CA ILE A 572 21.09 16.34 -11.76
C ILE A 572 20.76 16.16 -13.26
N ILE A 573 19.54 16.47 -13.68
CA ILE A 573 19.12 16.38 -15.08
C ILE A 573 19.85 17.43 -15.93
N ALA A 574 20.07 18.62 -15.38
CA ALA A 574 20.85 19.68 -16.05
C ALA A 574 22.30 19.26 -16.25
N GLU A 575 22.92 18.59 -15.26
CA GLU A 575 24.30 18.09 -15.35
C GLU A 575 24.44 16.98 -16.40
N ILE A 576 23.47 16.02 -16.44
CA ILE A 576 23.44 14.96 -17.47
C ILE A 576 23.28 15.56 -18.87
N ASN A 577 22.39 16.53 -19.06
CA ASN A 577 22.16 17.19 -20.35
C ASN A 577 23.37 18.03 -20.77
N ALA A 578 24.09 18.67 -19.84
CA ALA A 578 25.32 19.42 -20.12
C ALA A 578 26.45 18.48 -20.54
N GLU A 579 26.63 17.32 -19.88
CA GLU A 579 27.60 16.29 -20.29
C GLU A 579 27.26 15.71 -21.68
N GLU A 580 25.97 15.49 -22.01
CA GLU A 580 25.54 15.04 -23.35
C GLU A 580 25.88 16.06 -24.44
N THR A 581 25.69 17.35 -24.16
CA THR A 581 26.01 18.44 -25.10
C THR A 581 27.53 18.54 -25.35
N LEU A 582 28.35 18.33 -24.33
CA LEU A 582 29.81 18.29 -24.45
C LEU A 582 30.28 17.05 -25.25
N GLU A 583 29.71 15.85 -24.97
CA GLU A 583 30.03 14.63 -25.74
C GLU A 583 29.57 14.73 -27.21
N GLU A 584 28.47 15.44 -27.52
CA GLU A 584 28.02 15.70 -28.90
C GLU A 584 28.97 16.66 -29.62
N HIS A 585 29.50 17.67 -28.93
CA HIS A 585 30.51 18.59 -29.48
C HIS A 585 31.84 17.89 -29.77
N GLU A 586 32.36 17.12 -28.81
CA GLU A 586 33.61 16.35 -28.99
C GLU A 586 33.50 15.30 -30.11
N ASN A 587 32.30 14.68 -30.26
CA ASN A 587 32.07 13.70 -31.32
C ASN A 587 31.89 14.37 -32.72
N SER A 588 31.32 15.57 -32.78
CA SER A 588 31.23 16.33 -34.05
C SER A 588 32.62 16.81 -34.49
N GLU A 589 33.48 17.25 -33.57
CA GLU A 589 34.87 17.59 -33.91
C GLU A 589 35.71 16.36 -34.32
N GLN A 590 35.45 15.17 -33.75
CA GLN A 590 36.11 13.94 -34.19
C GLN A 590 35.58 13.43 -35.54
N GLU A 591 34.31 13.62 -35.88
CA GLU A 591 33.75 13.31 -37.20
C GLU A 591 34.22 14.32 -38.28
N GLU A 592 34.38 15.61 -37.95
CA GLU A 592 34.99 16.60 -38.86
C GLU A 592 36.48 16.30 -39.11
N ASN A 593 37.23 15.94 -38.09
CA ASN A 593 38.64 15.56 -38.21
C ASN A 593 38.82 14.22 -38.94
N ALA A 594 37.91 13.25 -38.79
CA ALA A 594 37.92 12.00 -39.56
C ALA A 594 37.57 12.20 -41.03
N ASN A 595 36.61 13.12 -41.32
CA ASN A 595 36.26 13.47 -42.70
C ASN A 595 37.34 14.32 -43.41
N ALA A 596 38.15 15.07 -42.65
CA ALA A 596 39.27 15.84 -43.22
C ALA A 596 40.49 14.97 -43.54
N SER A 597 40.62 13.76 -42.94
CA SER A 597 41.72 12.82 -43.23
C SER A 597 41.41 11.82 -44.37
N ASP A 598 40.16 11.75 -44.87
CA ASP A 598 39.73 10.78 -45.90
C ASP A 598 39.78 11.33 -47.34
N THR A 599 40.49 12.42 -47.59
CA THR A 599 40.67 12.93 -48.99
C THR A 599 41.94 12.45 -49.67
N ASP A 600 42.71 11.54 -49.08
CA ASP A 600 43.85 10.91 -49.77
C ASP A 600 43.97 9.45 -49.31
N ASP A 601 43.28 8.53 -49.98
CA ASP A 601 43.71 7.19 -50.32
C ASP A 601 42.53 6.37 -50.92
N THR A 602 42.50 6.27 -52.22
CA THR A 602 41.78 5.25 -52.98
C THR A 602 42.70 4.02 -53.03
N ASP A 603 42.53 3.07 -52.12
CA ASP A 603 42.64 1.63 -52.43
C ASP A 603 42.31 0.74 -51.17
N GLY A 604 41.41 -0.21 -51.41
CA GLY A 604 41.38 -1.51 -50.73
C GLY A 604 41.07 -1.56 -49.21
N SER A 605 39.79 -1.62 -48.79
CA SER A 605 39.43 -2.38 -47.59
C SER A 605 37.92 -2.62 -47.42
N SER A 606 37.35 -3.56 -48.17
CA SER A 606 36.03 -4.15 -47.86
C SER A 606 36.05 -5.10 -46.64
N ASN A 607 37.23 -5.51 -46.19
CA ASN A 607 37.38 -6.49 -45.07
C ASN A 607 37.38 -5.89 -43.67
N THR A 608 37.51 -4.57 -43.50
CA THR A 608 37.59 -3.95 -42.17
C THR A 608 36.23 -3.66 -41.54
N ALA A 609 35.18 -3.54 -42.34
CA ALA A 609 33.81 -3.28 -41.84
C ALA A 609 33.17 -4.55 -41.21
N ILE A 610 33.49 -5.73 -41.77
CA ILE A 610 32.95 -7.02 -41.29
C ILE A 610 33.55 -7.42 -39.94
N ASN A 611 34.84 -7.14 -39.69
CA ASN A 611 35.52 -7.49 -38.45
C ASN A 611 35.19 -6.53 -37.26
N LYS A 612 34.69 -5.32 -37.50
CA LYS A 612 34.27 -4.39 -36.44
C LYS A 612 32.89 -4.78 -35.82
N ALA A 613 32.07 -5.54 -36.52
CA ALA A 613 30.77 -6.01 -36.00
C ALA A 613 30.92 -7.11 -34.94
N THR A 614 32.03 -7.87 -34.94
CA THR A 614 32.31 -8.95 -33.98
C THR A 614 32.73 -8.48 -32.59
N ASP A 615 33.01 -7.18 -32.37
CA ASP A 615 33.39 -6.62 -31.07
C ASP A 615 32.21 -6.09 -30.21
N PHE A 616 30.97 -6.34 -30.64
CA PHE A 616 29.76 -5.88 -29.96
C PHE A 616 29.71 -6.31 -28.47
N HIS A 617 30.22 -7.50 -28.17
CA HIS A 617 30.26 -8.05 -26.81
C HIS A 617 31.26 -7.35 -25.89
N LYS A 618 32.35 -6.77 -26.43
CA LYS A 618 33.38 -6.07 -25.63
C LYS A 618 33.02 -4.63 -25.24
N ILE A 619 32.04 -4.04 -25.92
CA ILE A 619 31.64 -2.63 -25.67
C ILE A 619 30.64 -2.53 -24.50
N TYR A 620 30.02 -3.66 -24.08
CA TYR A 620 28.87 -3.65 -23.15
C TYR A 620 29.05 -4.44 -21.83
N ILE A 621 30.20 -5.09 -21.60
CA ILE A 621 30.58 -5.64 -20.29
C ILE A 621 31.33 -4.57 -19.51
#